data_8b8b21eb25f963a162927c09476b4d72
#
_entry.id   8b8b21eb25f963a162927c09476b4d72
#
_cell.length_a   1.000
_cell.length_b   1.000
_cell.length_c   1.000
_cell.angle_alpha   90.00
_cell.angle_beta   90.00
_cell.angle_gamma   90.00
#
_symmetry.space_group_name_H-M   'P 1'
#
loop_
_entity.id
_entity.type
_entity.pdbx_description
1 polymer ?
#
loop_
_entity_poly.entity_id
_entity_poly.type
_entity_poly.pdbx_seq_one_letter_code
_entity_poly.pdbx_strand_id
1 'polypeptide(L)'
;MPLMPKRVKFRKTSRGVVRGNACRGNTVTHGDFGLQSLEAGWLSAEAIEAGRITATHSVRGEGRLYIRVFPHKSVTAIPAETRMGKGKGEPEYWAAVNKPGMILFEIGGLPEAAARDALARVAYKMPFKCRFVTRRPSI
;
A
#
# COMPACT_ATOMS: atom_id res chain seq x y z
N MET A 1 -3.87 -9.95 8.52
CA MET A 1 -3.54 -8.51 8.47
C MET A 1 -4.80 -7.69 8.74
N PRO A 2 -4.75 -6.69 9.62
CA PRO A 2 -5.92 -5.82 9.79
C PRO A 2 -6.14 -4.94 8.57
N LEU A 3 -7.42 -4.82 8.17
CA LEU A 3 -7.83 -4.03 7.01
C LEU A 3 -8.32 -2.63 7.39
N MET A 4 -8.27 -2.31 8.68
CA MET A 4 -8.70 -1.00 9.18
C MET A 4 -8.04 -0.71 10.53
N PRO A 5 -7.96 0.56 10.94
CA PRO A 5 -7.47 0.89 12.28
C PRO A 5 -8.38 0.33 13.37
N LYS A 6 -7.80 -0.06 14.48
CA LYS A 6 -8.58 -0.58 15.62
C LYS A 6 -9.43 0.48 16.30
N ARG A 7 -8.89 1.68 16.42
CA ARG A 7 -9.58 2.81 17.06
C ARG A 7 -9.50 4.03 16.17
N VAL A 8 -10.62 4.68 15.93
CA VAL A 8 -10.69 5.85 15.07
C VAL A 8 -11.52 6.93 15.78
N LYS A 9 -10.91 8.10 15.94
CA LYS A 9 -11.58 9.25 16.54
C LYS A 9 -12.61 9.85 15.58
N PHE A 10 -12.25 9.96 14.30
CA PHE A 10 -13.13 10.45 13.24
C PHE A 10 -13.18 9.42 12.13
N ARG A 11 -14.35 8.86 11.87
CA ARG A 11 -14.53 7.78 10.90
C ARG A 11 -14.59 8.28 9.46
N LYS A 12 -15.07 9.49 9.25
CA LYS A 12 -15.23 10.07 7.92
C LYS A 12 -14.19 11.17 7.70
N THR A 13 -13.57 11.18 6.52
CA THR A 13 -12.55 12.17 6.18
C THR A 13 -12.87 12.80 4.84
N SER A 14 -12.28 13.98 4.60
CA SER A 14 -12.40 14.63 3.30
C SER A 14 -11.62 13.85 2.24
N ARG A 15 -12.16 13.81 1.03
CA ARG A 15 -11.53 13.09 -0.07
C ARG A 15 -10.16 13.67 -0.41
N GLY A 16 -10.09 14.98 -0.64
CA GLY A 16 -8.85 15.66 -0.93
C GLY A 16 -8.18 15.22 -2.22
N VAL A 17 -7.01 15.78 -2.46
CA VAL A 17 -6.16 15.44 -3.61
C VAL A 17 -4.76 15.13 -3.09
N VAL A 18 -4.17 14.05 -3.56
CA VAL A 18 -2.80 13.67 -3.19
C VAL A 18 -1.83 14.50 -4.00
N ARG A 19 -1.01 15.29 -3.31
CA ARG A 19 -0.03 16.19 -3.95
C ARG A 19 1.36 15.97 -3.41
N GLY A 20 2.36 16.32 -4.23
CA GLY A 20 3.77 16.27 -3.86
C GLY A 20 4.33 14.86 -3.90
N ASN A 21 5.62 14.77 -3.59
CA ASN A 21 6.35 13.51 -3.52
C ASN A 21 6.55 13.09 -2.08
N ALA A 22 6.77 11.81 -1.85
CA ALA A 22 7.01 11.29 -0.51
C ALA A 22 8.36 11.78 0.01
N CYS A 23 8.35 12.34 1.23
CA CYS A 23 9.56 12.72 1.96
C CYS A 23 9.88 11.72 3.05
N ARG A 24 8.89 10.94 3.48
CA ARG A 24 9.02 9.89 4.49
C ARG A 24 8.57 8.57 3.90
N GLY A 25 9.17 7.48 4.34
CA GLY A 25 8.84 6.17 3.82
C GLY A 25 9.22 5.98 2.36
N ASN A 26 10.22 6.72 1.88
CA ASN A 26 10.69 6.66 0.50
C ASN A 26 12.00 5.90 0.32
N THR A 27 12.48 5.26 1.38
CA THR A 27 13.69 4.44 1.34
C THR A 27 13.44 3.06 1.94
N VAL A 28 14.14 2.06 1.44
CA VAL A 28 14.10 0.70 1.98
C VAL A 28 14.85 0.68 3.31
N THR A 29 14.18 0.29 4.39
CA THR A 29 14.72 0.36 5.75
C THR A 29 14.80 -1.00 6.43
N HIS A 30 13.77 -1.82 6.31
CA HIS A 30 13.67 -3.10 7.05
C HIS A 30 14.20 -4.28 6.25
N GLY A 31 13.97 -4.30 4.94
CA GLY A 31 14.42 -5.38 4.07
C GLY A 31 15.62 -4.96 3.23
N ASP A 32 15.95 -5.80 2.27
CA ASP A 32 17.04 -5.54 1.33
C ASP A 32 16.52 -4.94 0.02
N PHE A 33 15.30 -5.24 -0.35
CA PHE A 33 14.66 -4.82 -1.58
C PHE A 33 13.27 -4.30 -1.30
N GLY A 34 12.76 -3.43 -2.16
CA GLY A 34 11.46 -2.85 -1.97
C GLY A 34 10.73 -2.57 -3.28
N LEU A 35 9.41 -2.35 -3.16
CA LEU A 35 8.56 -1.92 -4.24
C LEU A 35 8.16 -0.48 -3.98
N GLN A 36 8.59 0.42 -4.87
CA GLN A 36 8.35 1.85 -4.74
C GLN A 36 7.28 2.29 -5.73
N SER A 37 6.31 3.07 -5.27
CA SER A 37 5.29 3.62 -6.16
C SER A 37 5.85 4.79 -6.96
N LEU A 38 5.37 4.93 -8.19
CA LEU A 38 5.75 6.02 -9.09
C LEU A 38 4.62 7.04 -9.29
N GLU A 39 3.42 6.73 -8.81
CA GLU A 39 2.25 7.57 -9.00
C GLU A 39 1.54 7.83 -7.67
N ALA A 40 0.77 8.93 -7.64
CA ALA A 40 -0.08 9.24 -6.49
C ALA A 40 -1.41 8.49 -6.61
N GLY A 41 -2.00 8.17 -5.48
CA GLY A 41 -3.31 7.52 -5.45
C GLY A 41 -3.65 6.95 -4.10
N TRP A 42 -4.77 6.25 -4.04
CA TRP A 42 -5.20 5.54 -2.85
C TRP A 42 -4.99 4.04 -3.06
N LEU A 43 -4.40 3.40 -2.08
CA LEU A 43 -4.18 1.96 -2.08
C LEU A 43 -5.15 1.34 -1.07
N SER A 44 -6.14 0.60 -1.57
CA SER A 44 -7.15 0.00 -0.71
C SER A 44 -6.55 -1.08 0.19
N ALA A 45 -7.19 -1.30 1.35
CA ALA A 45 -6.77 -2.35 2.25
C ALA A 45 -6.80 -3.72 1.56
N GLU A 46 -7.78 -3.94 0.70
CA GLU A 46 -7.91 -5.20 -0.06
C GLU A 46 -6.73 -5.40 -1.01
N ALA A 47 -6.27 -4.33 -1.68
CA ALA A 47 -5.11 -4.41 -2.57
C ALA A 47 -3.82 -4.69 -1.78
N ILE A 48 -3.67 -4.11 -0.60
CA ILE A 48 -2.53 -4.38 0.28
C ILE A 48 -2.52 -5.85 0.68
N GLU A 49 -3.66 -6.38 1.07
CA GLU A 49 -3.78 -7.80 1.46
C GLU A 49 -3.51 -8.73 0.26
N ALA A 50 -4.01 -8.39 -0.92
CA ALA A 50 -3.74 -9.15 -2.14
C ALA A 50 -2.24 -9.18 -2.46
N GLY A 51 -1.56 -8.03 -2.28
CA GLY A 51 -0.12 -7.94 -2.47
C GLY A 51 0.65 -8.80 -1.47
N ARG A 52 0.23 -8.78 -0.21
CA ARG A 52 0.84 -9.61 0.84
C ARG A 52 0.73 -11.10 0.51
N ILE A 53 -0.45 -11.55 0.14
CA ILE A 53 -0.68 -12.96 -0.20
C ILE A 53 0.17 -13.36 -1.41
N THR A 54 0.20 -12.52 -2.45
CA THR A 54 0.98 -12.78 -3.65
C THR A 54 2.48 -12.90 -3.34
N ALA A 55 3.01 -11.98 -2.53
CA ALA A 55 4.41 -12.01 -2.15
C ALA A 55 4.74 -13.25 -1.32
N THR A 56 3.88 -13.59 -0.37
CA THR A 56 4.06 -14.77 0.49
C THR A 56 4.10 -16.06 -0.33
N HIS A 57 3.20 -16.19 -1.30
CA HIS A 57 3.18 -17.36 -2.19
C HIS A 57 4.44 -17.44 -3.05
N SER A 58 4.93 -16.31 -3.54
CA SER A 58 6.12 -16.27 -4.39
C SER A 58 7.38 -16.66 -3.65
N VAL A 59 7.52 -16.29 -2.37
CA VAL A 59 8.72 -16.59 -1.60
C VAL A 59 8.66 -17.92 -0.86
N ARG A 60 7.48 -18.54 -0.77
CA ARG A 60 7.29 -19.88 -0.19
C ARG A 60 7.90 -20.07 1.19
N GLY A 61 7.74 -19.07 2.05
CA GLY A 61 8.26 -19.14 3.42
C GLY A 61 9.73 -18.77 3.58
N GLU A 62 10.46 -18.54 2.50
CA GLU A 62 11.82 -18.03 2.55
C GLU A 62 11.81 -16.51 2.66
N GLY A 63 12.75 -15.94 3.41
CA GLY A 63 12.84 -14.51 3.58
C GLY A 63 11.71 -13.92 4.43
N ARG A 64 11.68 -12.60 4.49
CA ARG A 64 10.68 -11.85 5.25
C ARG A 64 10.08 -10.75 4.40
N LEU A 65 8.76 -10.59 4.54
CA LEU A 65 8.00 -9.51 3.89
C LEU A 65 7.64 -8.46 4.93
N TYR A 66 7.87 -7.20 4.59
CA TYR A 66 7.47 -6.06 5.41
C TYR A 66 6.50 -5.20 4.64
N ILE A 67 5.34 -4.90 5.24
CA ILE A 67 4.35 -4.00 4.65
C ILE A 67 4.59 -2.62 5.24
N ARG A 68 4.92 -1.65 4.39
CA ARG A 68 5.28 -0.30 4.82
C ARG A 68 4.11 0.67 4.85
N VAL A 69 2.96 0.27 4.33
CA VAL A 69 1.77 1.12 4.25
C VAL A 69 0.65 0.55 5.11
N PHE A 70 -0.21 1.44 5.59
CA PHE A 70 -1.37 1.06 6.38
C PHE A 70 -2.58 1.87 5.92
N PRO A 71 -3.77 1.24 5.82
CA PRO A 71 -4.97 1.93 5.37
C PRO A 71 -5.58 2.78 6.49
N HIS A 72 -5.20 4.05 6.55
CA HIS A 72 -5.69 5.00 7.56
C HIS A 72 -6.90 5.79 7.11
N LYS A 73 -7.10 5.97 5.80
CA LYS A 73 -8.16 6.80 5.27
C LYS A 73 -9.40 6.00 5.00
N SER A 74 -10.55 6.43 5.54
CA SER A 74 -11.83 5.82 5.21
C SER A 74 -12.36 6.39 3.90
N VAL A 75 -12.89 5.52 3.06
CA VAL A 75 -13.56 5.91 1.82
C VAL A 75 -15.03 5.58 1.95
N THR A 76 -15.88 6.59 1.80
CA THR A 76 -17.32 6.45 1.98
C THR A 76 -18.01 6.26 0.63
N ALA A 77 -19.13 5.55 0.65
CA ALA A 77 -19.97 5.38 -0.51
C ALA A 77 -21.43 5.42 -0.11
N ILE A 78 -22.27 5.92 -1.02
CA ILE A 78 -23.70 5.92 -0.86
C ILE A 78 -24.26 4.84 -1.81
N PRO A 79 -25.17 3.97 -1.33
CA PRO A 79 -25.79 2.97 -2.22
C PRO A 79 -26.45 3.67 -3.42
N ALA A 80 -26.38 3.03 -4.59
CA ALA A 80 -26.87 3.61 -5.83
C ALA A 80 -28.36 3.96 -5.79
N GLU A 81 -29.13 3.30 -4.94
CA GLU A 81 -30.57 3.48 -4.79
C GLU A 81 -30.94 4.62 -3.83
N THR A 82 -29.95 5.18 -3.12
CA THR A 82 -30.20 6.24 -2.15
C THR A 82 -30.38 7.58 -2.85
N ARG A 83 -31.40 8.34 -2.43
CA ARG A 83 -31.63 9.68 -2.97
C ARG A 83 -30.56 10.65 -2.51
N MET A 84 -30.31 11.66 -3.33
CA MET A 84 -29.34 12.71 -3.03
C MET A 84 -29.76 13.54 -1.82
N GLY A 85 -28.77 14.12 -1.13
CA GLY A 85 -29.01 15.14 -0.10
C GLY A 85 -29.17 14.64 1.32
N LYS A 86 -28.95 13.38 1.61
CA LYS A 86 -29.07 12.83 2.97
C LYS A 86 -27.73 12.69 3.71
N GLY A 87 -26.77 13.54 3.36
CA GLY A 87 -25.48 13.59 4.03
C GLY A 87 -24.48 12.60 3.50
N LYS A 88 -23.29 12.56 4.15
CA LYS A 88 -22.19 11.72 3.74
C LYS A 88 -22.46 10.25 4.05
N GLY A 89 -22.15 9.38 3.09
CA GLY A 89 -22.33 7.93 3.24
C GLY A 89 -21.46 7.34 4.33
N GLU A 90 -21.69 6.07 4.66
CA GLU A 90 -20.90 5.33 5.63
C GLU A 90 -19.57 4.89 5.01
N PRO A 91 -18.52 4.71 5.84
CA PRO A 91 -17.26 4.17 5.34
C PRO A 91 -17.47 2.79 4.71
N GLU A 92 -17.05 2.65 3.45
CA GLU A 92 -17.14 1.39 2.72
C GLU A 92 -15.86 0.58 2.83
N TYR A 93 -14.72 1.24 2.70
CA TYR A 93 -13.43 0.60 2.84
C TYR A 93 -12.38 1.58 3.34
N TRP A 94 -11.24 1.07 3.70
CA TRP A 94 -10.11 1.86 4.17
C TRP A 94 -8.99 1.82 3.12
N ALA A 95 -8.24 2.90 3.01
CA ALA A 95 -7.18 3.03 2.03
C ALA A 95 -5.98 3.76 2.60
N ALA A 96 -4.80 3.47 2.04
CA ALA A 96 -3.59 4.22 2.31
C ALA A 96 -3.47 5.35 1.29
N VAL A 97 -3.16 6.54 1.74
CA VAL A 97 -2.87 7.67 0.85
C VAL A 97 -1.43 7.53 0.40
N ASN A 98 -1.22 7.37 -0.89
CA ASN A 98 0.09 7.09 -1.46
C ASN A 98 0.58 8.25 -2.31
N LYS A 99 1.81 8.70 -2.02
CA LYS A 99 2.51 9.72 -2.81
C LYS A 99 3.57 9.04 -3.68
N PRO A 100 3.93 9.62 -4.84
CA PRO A 100 5.05 9.09 -5.62
C PRO A 100 6.32 8.99 -4.78
N GLY A 101 7.00 7.87 -4.88
CA GLY A 101 8.23 7.61 -4.12
C GLY A 101 8.06 6.80 -2.86
N MET A 102 6.84 6.54 -2.40
CA MET A 102 6.62 5.73 -1.20
C MET A 102 6.98 4.26 -1.44
N ILE A 103 7.63 3.65 -0.45
CA ILE A 103 7.87 2.21 -0.45
C ILE A 103 6.62 1.52 0.10
N LEU A 104 6.08 0.59 -0.68
CA LEU A 104 4.86 -0.13 -0.33
C LEU A 104 5.16 -1.43 0.42
N PHE A 105 6.08 -2.22 -0.12
CA PHE A 105 6.47 -3.51 0.43
C PHE A 105 7.99 -3.62 0.42
N GLU A 106 8.54 -4.37 1.38
CA GLU A 106 9.97 -4.69 1.41
C GLU A 106 10.14 -6.18 1.61
N ILE A 107 11.18 -6.73 1.01
CA ILE A 107 11.55 -8.14 1.16
C ILE A 107 13.01 -8.21 1.59
N GLY A 108 13.30 -9.07 2.56
CA GLY A 108 14.65 -9.33 3.00
C GLY A 108 14.91 -10.83 3.09
N GLY A 109 16.20 -11.21 3.09
CA GLY A 109 16.59 -12.61 3.25
C GLY A 109 16.46 -13.46 1.99
N LEU A 110 16.40 -12.83 0.81
CA LEU A 110 16.30 -13.51 -0.48
C LEU A 110 17.34 -12.97 -1.46
N PRO A 111 17.76 -13.79 -2.46
CA PRO A 111 18.55 -13.28 -3.58
C PRO A 111 17.77 -12.23 -4.37
N GLU A 112 18.48 -11.32 -5.01
CA GLU A 112 17.85 -10.25 -5.79
C GLU A 112 16.90 -10.76 -6.86
N ALA A 113 17.28 -11.81 -7.57
CA ALA A 113 16.43 -12.36 -8.63
C ALA A 113 15.08 -12.85 -8.11
N ALA A 114 15.09 -13.57 -6.97
CA ALA A 114 13.86 -14.06 -6.35
C ALA A 114 13.01 -12.91 -5.81
N ALA A 115 13.63 -11.93 -5.19
CA ALA A 115 12.93 -10.75 -4.67
C ALA A 115 12.32 -9.92 -5.81
N ARG A 116 13.05 -9.74 -6.88
CA ARG A 116 12.57 -9.00 -8.06
C ARG A 116 11.34 -9.67 -8.68
N ASP A 117 11.37 -11.00 -8.80
CA ASP A 117 10.22 -11.75 -9.32
C ASP A 117 9.00 -11.64 -8.42
N ALA A 118 9.20 -11.81 -7.11
CA ALA A 118 8.11 -11.69 -6.15
C ALA A 118 7.48 -10.30 -6.16
N LEU A 119 8.28 -9.25 -6.14
CA LEU A 119 7.79 -7.88 -6.14
C LEU A 119 7.15 -7.48 -7.47
N ALA A 120 7.62 -8.03 -8.59
CA ALA A 120 6.98 -7.84 -9.88
C ALA A 120 5.55 -8.38 -9.88
N ARG A 121 5.34 -9.54 -9.27
CA ARG A 121 4.00 -10.11 -9.12
C ARG A 121 3.10 -9.25 -8.23
N VAL A 122 3.65 -8.70 -7.15
CA VAL A 122 2.93 -7.77 -6.28
C VAL A 122 2.53 -6.51 -7.06
N ALA A 123 3.41 -6.01 -7.92
CA ALA A 123 3.13 -4.80 -8.70
C ALA A 123 1.89 -4.93 -9.58
N TYR A 124 1.60 -6.12 -10.08
CA TYR A 124 0.39 -6.36 -10.86
C TYR A 124 -0.91 -6.21 -10.05
N LYS A 125 -0.82 -6.27 -8.73
CA LYS A 125 -1.99 -6.09 -7.85
C LYS A 125 -2.20 -4.63 -7.44
N MET A 126 -1.25 -3.75 -7.76
CA MET A 126 -1.32 -2.35 -7.37
C MET A 126 -2.05 -1.52 -8.43
N PRO A 127 -2.80 -0.47 -8.01
CA PRO A 127 -3.55 0.38 -8.94
C PRO A 127 -2.69 1.42 -9.65
N PHE A 128 -1.41 1.52 -9.35
CA PHE A 128 -0.49 2.48 -9.94
C PHE A 128 0.83 1.82 -10.29
N LYS A 129 1.63 2.53 -11.08
CA LYS A 129 2.94 2.02 -11.50
C LYS A 129 3.91 1.97 -10.33
N CYS A 130 4.66 0.88 -10.27
CA CYS A 130 5.66 0.66 -9.24
C CYS A 130 6.98 0.23 -9.87
N ARG A 131 8.07 0.39 -9.13
CA ARG A 131 9.37 -0.10 -9.56
C ARG A 131 10.07 -0.84 -8.42
N PHE A 132 10.93 -1.76 -8.80
CA PHE A 132 11.80 -2.47 -7.87
C PHE A 132 12.96 -1.54 -7.47
N VAL A 133 13.26 -1.48 -6.18
CA VAL A 133 14.38 -0.70 -5.67
C VAL A 133 15.19 -1.54 -4.69
N THR A 134 16.48 -1.25 -4.60
CA THR A 134 17.38 -1.90 -3.67
C THR A 134 17.68 -0.94 -2.50
N ARG A 135 18.06 -1.52 -1.38
CA ARG A 135 18.49 -0.74 -0.23
C ARG A 135 19.80 -0.04 -0.55
N ARG A 136 19.88 1.26 -0.23
CA ARG A 136 21.12 1.99 -0.40
C ARG A 136 22.13 1.51 0.62
N PRO A 137 23.41 1.28 0.20
CA PRO A 137 24.44 0.96 1.17
C PRO A 137 24.58 2.11 2.18
N SER A 138 24.72 1.77 3.45
CA SER A 138 25.06 2.78 4.45
C SER A 138 26.53 3.16 4.28
N ILE A 139 26.77 4.45 4.19
CA ILE A 139 28.12 5.00 4.03
C ILE A 139 28.66 5.36 5.41
#